data_aeabac72e6ca0bc9f1bd3d7d24ed8a95
#
_entry.id   aeabac72e6ca0bc9f1bd3d7d24ed8a95
#
_cell.length_a   1.000
_cell.length_b   1.000
_cell.length_c   1.000
_cell.angle_alpha   90.00
_cell.angle_beta   90.00
_cell.angle_gamma   90.00
#
_symmetry.space_group_name_H-M   'P 1'
#
loop_
_entity.id
_entity.type
_entity.pdbx_description
1 polymer ?
#
loop_
_entity_poly.entity_id
_entity_poly.type
_entity_poly.pdbx_seq_one_letter_code
_entity_poly.pdbx_strand_id
1 'polypeptide(L)'
;MRRTLLSLTILTAAWSVTTPARPLAAQEASGVRDRIEREWEVKLEKLESTLQDHMRANGVDMWIILSRENDPDPVVQLFGDEMSTWAGHRNTWILHDPGEGRPLERIILGTHVRGHVLPFFPDTPGAGHGYGEEGLAPHLRDYVHARDPGTIAINRSRTVTMADGLSLEGYRYLVDALGPEYEARFVSAEPLVIDYVSHRTPAELDISIEASWITWNILKRAFSNEVITPGVTTNEDVYWWLLQEVEDQGLALNFSPSVTIRRQGAEGSFGVHTDEVIRPGDMLHVDFGVKLMGIGTDQQKQIYVLRPGETAPPQGLQDLFEQSRRMAEIIADELNPGVEGREVKARAEARGRDEGITNLVYSHAQGSWVHDAGAWAIADWPERYGNHPREPVRPTEFWSVEFSVSGAIPEWGGQTLSMGREEDGWVDPDGSFHWMSGPQTELWTVRTRPPGVSPPLP
;
A
#
# COMPACT_ATOMS: atom_id res chain seq x y z
N MET A 1 6.59 -28.39 -85.94
CA MET A 1 6.28 -27.20 -85.17
C MET A 1 6.37 -27.59 -83.70
N ARG A 2 7.52 -27.33 -83.05
CA ARG A 2 7.74 -27.62 -81.63
C ARG A 2 7.57 -26.28 -80.86
N ARG A 3 6.63 -26.21 -79.90
CA ARG A 3 6.48 -25.09 -79.01
C ARG A 3 7.29 -25.35 -77.74
N THR A 4 8.26 -24.49 -77.50
CA THR A 4 9.09 -24.46 -76.29
C THR A 4 8.38 -23.65 -75.24
N LEU A 5 8.08 -24.26 -74.11
CA LEU A 5 7.56 -23.58 -72.89
C LEU A 5 8.77 -23.07 -72.08
N LEU A 6 8.86 -21.75 -71.89
CA LEU A 6 9.79 -21.13 -70.93
C LEU A 6 9.10 -21.11 -69.54
N SER A 7 9.69 -21.80 -68.58
CA SER A 7 9.30 -21.72 -67.18
C SER A 7 10.04 -20.55 -66.55
N LEU A 8 9.29 -19.58 -66.07
CA LEU A 8 9.78 -18.43 -65.32
C LEU A 8 9.78 -18.80 -63.82
N THR A 9 10.97 -19.00 -63.24
CA THR A 9 11.15 -19.22 -61.79
C THR A 9 11.24 -17.85 -61.08
N ILE A 10 10.23 -17.50 -60.30
CA ILE A 10 10.25 -16.30 -59.47
C ILE A 10 10.97 -16.67 -58.17
N LEU A 11 12.18 -16.13 -57.95
CA LEU A 11 12.87 -16.14 -56.65
C LEU A 11 12.24 -15.07 -55.75
N THR A 12 11.48 -15.47 -54.79
CA THR A 12 11.06 -14.58 -53.66
C THR A 12 12.18 -14.50 -52.64
N ALA A 13 12.93 -13.40 -52.66
CA ALA A 13 13.87 -13.08 -51.59
C ALA A 13 13.08 -12.62 -50.34
N ALA A 14 13.00 -13.48 -49.32
CA ALA A 14 12.49 -13.10 -48.02
C ALA A 14 13.54 -12.21 -47.33
N TRP A 15 13.24 -10.92 -47.22
CA TRP A 15 14.00 -9.99 -46.36
C TRP A 15 13.61 -10.24 -44.92
N SER A 16 14.47 -10.93 -44.16
CA SER A 16 14.39 -11.01 -42.72
C SER A 16 14.80 -9.65 -42.17
N VAL A 17 13.84 -8.85 -41.77
CA VAL A 17 14.10 -7.64 -40.96
C VAL A 17 14.48 -8.11 -39.58
N THR A 18 15.78 -8.25 -39.33
CA THR A 18 16.28 -8.41 -37.94
C THR A 18 16.21 -7.06 -37.29
N THR A 19 15.21 -6.86 -36.41
CA THR A 19 15.19 -5.73 -35.47
C THR A 19 16.46 -5.84 -34.63
N PRO A 20 17.31 -4.80 -34.54
CA PRO A 20 18.48 -4.84 -33.68
C PRO A 20 18.03 -5.02 -32.23
N ALA A 21 18.61 -5.98 -31.51
CA ALA A 21 18.38 -6.15 -30.07
C ALA A 21 18.71 -4.83 -29.36
N ARG A 22 17.77 -4.32 -28.54
CA ARG A 22 18.03 -3.16 -27.69
C ARG A 22 19.19 -3.47 -26.75
N PRO A 23 20.10 -2.52 -26.50
CA PRO A 23 21.11 -2.67 -25.44
C PRO A 23 20.44 -2.98 -24.09
N LEU A 24 21.08 -3.80 -23.24
CA LEU A 24 20.55 -4.24 -21.96
C LEU A 24 20.09 -3.04 -21.10
N ALA A 25 20.90 -1.99 -20.98
CA ALA A 25 20.58 -0.76 -20.26
C ALA A 25 19.33 -0.02 -20.81
N ALA A 26 19.06 -0.10 -22.13
CA ALA A 26 17.85 0.48 -22.72
C ALA A 26 16.61 -0.40 -22.49
N GLN A 27 16.80 -1.68 -22.24
CA GLN A 27 15.74 -2.64 -21.92
C GLN A 27 15.30 -2.48 -20.45
N GLU A 28 16.25 -2.28 -19.52
CA GLU A 28 15.99 -1.95 -18.11
C GLU A 28 15.29 -0.59 -17.97
N ALA A 29 15.77 0.43 -18.71
CA ALA A 29 15.12 1.74 -18.73
C ALA A 29 13.68 1.69 -19.31
N SER A 30 13.41 0.78 -20.28
CA SER A 30 12.05 0.54 -20.78
C SER A 30 11.14 -0.03 -19.69
N GLY A 31 11.64 -0.96 -18.86
CA GLY A 31 10.85 -1.56 -17.77
C GLY A 31 10.47 -0.55 -16.68
N VAL A 32 11.37 0.37 -16.32
CA VAL A 32 11.06 1.47 -15.39
C VAL A 32 10.03 2.42 -15.98
N ARG A 33 10.19 2.78 -17.25
CA ARG A 33 9.26 3.66 -17.94
C ARG A 33 7.87 3.05 -18.01
N ASP A 34 7.75 1.80 -18.43
CA ASP A 34 6.46 1.11 -18.57
C ASP A 34 5.72 1.05 -17.23
N ARG A 35 6.45 0.82 -16.12
CA ARG A 35 5.88 0.84 -14.76
C ARG A 35 5.37 2.22 -14.35
N ILE A 36 6.15 3.28 -14.59
CA ILE A 36 5.75 4.65 -14.25
C ILE A 36 4.56 5.09 -15.11
N GLU A 37 4.56 4.80 -16.41
CA GLU A 37 3.45 5.13 -17.30
C GLU A 37 2.16 4.41 -16.89
N ARG A 38 2.24 3.13 -16.48
CA ARG A 38 1.08 2.39 -15.93
C ARG A 38 0.59 3.00 -14.61
N GLU A 39 1.49 3.42 -13.71
CA GLU A 39 1.12 4.12 -12.48
C GLU A 39 0.34 5.41 -12.79
N TRP A 40 0.81 6.20 -13.76
CA TRP A 40 0.12 7.42 -14.17
C TRP A 40 -1.27 7.13 -14.76
N GLU A 41 -1.38 6.16 -15.64
CA GLU A 41 -2.66 5.77 -16.25
C GLU A 41 -3.70 5.40 -15.19
N VAL A 42 -3.32 4.56 -14.23
CA VAL A 42 -4.22 4.10 -13.15
C VAL A 42 -4.65 5.26 -12.24
N LYS A 43 -3.71 6.11 -11.81
CA LYS A 43 -4.01 7.27 -10.97
C LYS A 43 -4.86 8.31 -11.71
N LEU A 44 -4.59 8.54 -13.00
CA LEU A 44 -5.36 9.47 -13.83
C LEU A 44 -6.79 8.96 -14.06
N GLU A 45 -6.96 7.68 -14.38
CA GLU A 45 -8.27 7.04 -14.50
C GLU A 45 -9.10 7.22 -13.24
N LYS A 46 -8.52 6.94 -12.06
CA LYS A 46 -9.19 7.14 -10.77
C LYS A 46 -9.60 8.59 -10.56
N LEU A 47 -8.68 9.53 -10.80
CA LEU A 47 -8.93 10.95 -10.64
C LEU A 47 -10.08 11.41 -11.54
N GLU A 48 -10.08 11.02 -12.80
CA GLU A 48 -11.08 11.43 -13.79
C GLU A 48 -12.45 10.79 -13.58
N SER A 49 -12.46 9.54 -13.08
CA SER A 49 -13.71 8.78 -12.93
C SER A 49 -14.42 8.98 -11.59
N THR A 50 -13.69 9.41 -10.52
CA THR A 50 -14.27 9.35 -9.17
C THR A 50 -14.18 10.65 -8.37
N LEU A 51 -13.13 11.48 -8.55
CA LEU A 51 -12.87 12.58 -7.63
C LEU A 51 -13.98 13.64 -7.61
N GLN A 52 -14.51 14.00 -8.77
CA GLN A 52 -15.57 15.01 -8.84
C GLN A 52 -16.83 14.59 -8.07
N ASP A 53 -17.18 13.31 -8.15
CA ASP A 53 -18.33 12.76 -7.42
C ASP A 53 -18.08 12.74 -5.91
N HIS A 54 -16.86 12.42 -5.47
CA HIS A 54 -16.45 12.49 -4.05
C HIS A 54 -16.46 13.94 -3.55
N MET A 55 -16.00 14.92 -4.33
CA MET A 55 -16.08 16.33 -3.96
C MET A 55 -17.54 16.75 -3.75
N ARG A 56 -18.44 16.39 -4.65
CA ARG A 56 -19.89 16.67 -4.55
C ARG A 56 -20.53 15.99 -3.36
N ALA A 57 -20.22 14.71 -3.13
CA ALA A 57 -20.76 13.97 -1.99
C ALA A 57 -20.35 14.59 -0.64
N ASN A 58 -19.18 15.24 -0.59
CA ASN A 58 -18.65 15.91 0.60
C ASN A 58 -18.97 17.43 0.62
N GLY A 59 -19.75 17.95 -0.34
CA GLY A 59 -20.10 19.36 -0.41
C GLY A 59 -18.91 20.31 -0.61
N VAL A 60 -17.88 19.86 -1.32
CA VAL A 60 -16.64 20.59 -1.59
C VAL A 60 -16.67 21.15 -3.00
N ASP A 61 -16.69 22.49 -3.13
CA ASP A 61 -16.62 23.17 -4.43
C ASP A 61 -15.17 23.28 -4.92
N MET A 62 -14.22 23.48 -4.01
CA MET A 62 -12.81 23.59 -4.33
C MET A 62 -11.95 22.89 -3.29
N TRP A 63 -10.93 22.13 -3.74
CA TRP A 63 -9.92 21.54 -2.88
C TRP A 63 -8.57 22.18 -3.18
N ILE A 64 -7.97 22.81 -2.17
CA ILE A 64 -6.66 23.47 -2.27
C ILE A 64 -5.64 22.67 -1.47
N ILE A 65 -4.61 22.17 -2.16
CA ILE A 65 -3.50 21.41 -1.58
C ILE A 65 -2.24 22.24 -1.75
N LEU A 66 -1.51 22.48 -0.66
CA LEU A 66 -0.30 23.29 -0.67
C LEU A 66 0.92 22.45 -0.36
N SER A 67 1.79 22.26 -1.35
CA SER A 67 3.09 21.59 -1.20
C SER A 67 4.24 22.61 -1.23
N ARG A 68 5.29 22.33 -0.45
CA ARG A 68 6.54 23.11 -0.46
C ARG A 68 7.71 22.19 -0.77
N GLU A 69 8.80 22.79 -1.21
CA GLU A 69 10.07 22.08 -1.39
C GLU A 69 10.47 21.39 -0.07
N ASN A 70 10.79 20.09 -0.13
CA ASN A 70 11.13 19.23 1.01
C ASN A 70 10.01 19.04 2.06
N ASP A 71 8.79 19.49 1.77
CA ASP A 71 7.61 19.38 2.63
C ASP A 71 6.36 19.19 1.75
N PRO A 72 6.28 18.07 0.99
CA PRO A 72 5.12 17.77 0.16
C PRO A 72 3.93 17.42 1.01
N ASP A 73 2.74 17.88 0.59
CA ASP A 73 1.51 17.38 1.19
C ASP A 73 1.34 15.89 0.87
N PRO A 74 0.98 15.03 1.85
CA PRO A 74 0.87 13.59 1.64
C PRO A 74 -0.02 13.17 0.48
N VAL A 75 -1.11 13.91 0.21
CA VAL A 75 -2.07 13.51 -0.84
C VAL A 75 -1.57 13.75 -2.26
N VAL A 76 -0.53 14.58 -2.49
CA VAL A 76 -0.06 14.83 -3.86
C VAL A 76 0.48 13.56 -4.54
N GLN A 77 0.93 12.56 -3.77
CA GLN A 77 1.31 11.26 -4.32
C GLN A 77 0.17 10.52 -5.03
N LEU A 78 -1.08 10.90 -4.76
CA LEU A 78 -2.26 10.32 -5.44
C LEU A 78 -2.41 10.84 -6.88
N PHE A 79 -1.70 11.90 -7.26
CA PHE A 79 -1.82 12.60 -8.54
C PHE A 79 -0.57 12.49 -9.43
N GLY A 80 0.24 11.46 -9.25
CA GLY A 80 1.43 11.21 -10.03
C GLY A 80 2.44 10.34 -9.29
N ASP A 81 3.62 10.18 -9.84
CA ASP A 81 4.75 9.55 -9.16
C ASP A 81 5.52 10.58 -8.31
N GLU A 82 6.41 10.08 -7.43
CA GLU A 82 7.18 10.91 -6.50
C GLU A 82 7.96 12.03 -7.21
N MET A 83 8.50 11.76 -8.40
CA MET A 83 9.31 12.73 -9.14
C MET A 83 8.45 13.78 -9.83
N SER A 84 7.27 13.43 -10.33
CA SER A 84 6.38 14.36 -11.01
C SER A 84 5.65 15.29 -10.05
N THR A 85 5.44 14.86 -8.82
CA THR A 85 4.77 15.66 -7.76
C THR A 85 5.71 16.54 -6.95
N TRP A 86 7.02 16.48 -7.21
CA TRP A 86 8.01 17.36 -6.55
C TRP A 86 7.73 18.85 -6.81
N ALA A 87 7.80 19.64 -5.75
CA ALA A 87 7.63 21.08 -5.79
C ALA A 87 8.98 21.82 -5.71
N GLY A 88 9.24 22.75 -6.65
CA GLY A 88 10.30 23.74 -6.50
C GLY A 88 9.77 24.95 -5.76
N HIS A 89 10.17 25.14 -4.51
CA HIS A 89 9.70 26.15 -3.57
C HIS A 89 8.25 25.91 -3.08
N ARG A 90 7.22 26.23 -3.88
CA ARG A 90 5.81 26.08 -3.49
C ARG A 90 4.96 25.79 -4.72
N ASN A 91 4.12 24.78 -4.61
CA ASN A 91 3.06 24.49 -5.57
C ASN A 91 1.71 24.46 -4.83
N THR A 92 0.70 25.10 -5.43
CA THR A 92 -0.69 25.04 -4.99
C THR A 92 -1.46 24.24 -6.02
N TRP A 93 -1.95 23.08 -5.63
CA TRP A 93 -2.76 22.19 -6.44
C TRP A 93 -4.21 22.53 -6.17
N ILE A 94 -4.99 22.81 -7.20
CA ILE A 94 -6.35 23.25 -7.06
C ILE A 94 -7.24 22.37 -7.94
N LEU A 95 -8.24 21.79 -7.31
CA LEU A 95 -9.30 20.99 -7.91
C LEU A 95 -10.62 21.74 -7.67
N HIS A 96 -11.30 22.14 -8.72
CA HIS A 96 -12.51 22.95 -8.62
C HIS A 96 -13.65 22.28 -9.40
N ASP A 97 -14.75 21.99 -8.71
CA ASP A 97 -16.01 21.57 -9.35
C ASP A 97 -16.81 22.79 -9.77
N PRO A 98 -16.89 23.08 -11.06
CA PRO A 98 -17.64 24.25 -11.55
C PRO A 98 -19.16 24.04 -11.59
N GLY A 99 -19.65 22.90 -11.06
CA GLY A 99 -21.07 22.54 -11.01
C GLY A 99 -21.51 21.58 -12.11
N GLU A 100 -22.80 21.25 -12.11
CA GLU A 100 -23.40 20.23 -12.99
C GLU A 100 -23.07 20.42 -14.47
N GLY A 101 -22.74 19.29 -15.13
CA GLY A 101 -22.48 19.21 -16.57
C GLY A 101 -21.15 19.81 -17.02
N ARG A 102 -20.30 20.26 -16.09
CA ARG A 102 -18.95 20.75 -16.39
C ARG A 102 -17.89 19.81 -15.79
N PRO A 103 -16.78 19.59 -16.51
CA PRO A 103 -15.68 18.77 -15.99
C PRO A 103 -14.98 19.48 -14.83
N LEU A 104 -14.32 18.68 -13.97
CA LEU A 104 -13.49 19.15 -12.89
C LEU A 104 -12.31 19.99 -13.45
N GLU A 105 -12.18 21.23 -13.02
CA GLU A 105 -11.00 22.05 -13.33
C GLU A 105 -9.83 21.65 -12.43
N ARG A 106 -8.67 21.44 -13.04
CA ARG A 106 -7.47 20.90 -12.37
C ARG A 106 -6.26 21.74 -12.74
N ILE A 107 -5.72 22.50 -11.80
CA ILE A 107 -4.63 23.45 -12.04
C ILE A 107 -3.56 23.34 -10.96
N ILE A 108 -2.31 23.54 -11.36
CA ILE A 108 -1.20 23.77 -10.44
C ILE A 108 -0.69 25.19 -10.63
N LEU A 109 -0.75 25.97 -9.58
CA LEU A 109 -0.07 27.27 -9.50
C LEU A 109 1.25 27.07 -8.75
N GLY A 110 2.38 27.19 -9.43
CA GLY A 110 3.66 26.91 -8.81
C GLY A 110 4.85 27.16 -9.72
N THR A 111 6.04 27.08 -9.15
CA THR A 111 7.30 27.12 -9.87
C THR A 111 7.80 25.72 -10.15
N HIS A 112 8.42 25.49 -11.28
CA HIS A 112 9.01 24.20 -11.65
C HIS A 112 8.00 23.02 -11.71
N VAL A 113 6.78 23.31 -12.15
CA VAL A 113 5.79 22.24 -12.42
C VAL A 113 6.36 21.28 -13.48
N ARG A 114 6.40 19.99 -13.16
CA ARG A 114 6.94 18.97 -14.05
C ARG A 114 5.97 18.64 -15.17
N GLY A 115 6.49 18.48 -16.40
CA GLY A 115 5.66 18.18 -17.58
C GLY A 115 4.82 16.90 -17.44
N HIS A 116 5.31 15.92 -16.69
CA HIS A 116 4.64 14.64 -16.48
C HIS A 116 3.36 14.72 -15.62
N VAL A 117 3.21 15.79 -14.81
CA VAL A 117 1.98 16.00 -14.02
C VAL A 117 0.89 16.73 -14.82
N LEU A 118 1.22 17.33 -15.95
CA LEU A 118 0.26 18.12 -16.74
C LEU A 118 -0.96 17.31 -17.25
N PRO A 119 -0.88 16.02 -17.59
CA PRO A 119 -2.08 15.23 -17.90
C PRO A 119 -3.09 15.18 -16.74
N PHE A 120 -2.60 15.20 -15.50
CA PHE A 120 -3.47 15.26 -14.30
C PHE A 120 -4.04 16.66 -14.08
N PHE A 121 -3.33 17.69 -14.48
CA PHE A 121 -3.68 19.10 -14.27
C PHE A 121 -3.59 19.90 -15.57
N PRO A 122 -4.46 19.60 -16.55
CA PRO A 122 -4.37 20.14 -17.92
C PRO A 122 -4.60 21.65 -18.01
N ASP A 123 -5.27 22.23 -17.01
CA ASP A 123 -5.60 23.65 -16.98
C ASP A 123 -4.44 24.50 -16.43
N THR A 124 -3.32 23.88 -16.09
CA THR A 124 -2.15 24.56 -15.55
C THR A 124 -1.57 25.55 -16.55
N PRO A 125 -1.44 26.84 -16.22
CA PRO A 125 -0.80 27.81 -17.10
C PRO A 125 0.69 27.43 -17.24
N GLY A 126 1.12 27.13 -18.44
CA GLY A 126 2.42 26.67 -18.92
C GLY A 126 3.51 26.39 -17.89
N ALA A 127 4.11 25.20 -17.97
CA ALA A 127 5.21 24.79 -17.10
C ALA A 127 6.37 25.80 -17.14
N GLY A 128 6.74 26.34 -15.98
CA GLY A 128 7.96 27.15 -15.83
C GLY A 128 7.78 28.66 -15.90
N HIS A 129 6.59 29.19 -15.82
CA HIS A 129 6.42 30.64 -15.65
C HIS A 129 6.73 31.02 -14.19
N GLY A 130 7.81 31.79 -14.01
CA GLY A 130 8.03 32.50 -12.77
C GLY A 130 6.91 33.52 -12.56
N TYR A 131 6.40 33.62 -11.35
CA TYR A 131 5.33 34.56 -10.98
C TYR A 131 5.86 36.00 -10.73
N GLY A 132 7.06 36.33 -11.22
CA GLY A 132 7.68 37.65 -11.02
C GLY A 132 7.99 37.97 -9.55
N GLU A 133 8.24 39.24 -9.27
CA GLU A 133 8.52 39.72 -7.90
C GLU A 133 7.27 39.66 -7.00
N GLU A 134 6.09 39.67 -7.60
CA GLU A 134 4.79 39.58 -6.89
C GLU A 134 4.52 38.21 -6.28
N GLY A 135 5.21 37.18 -6.76
CA GLY A 135 5.07 35.80 -6.28
C GLY A 135 3.76 35.16 -6.68
N LEU A 136 3.42 34.05 -6.02
CA LEU A 136 2.27 33.18 -6.33
C LEU A 136 0.92 33.72 -5.78
N ALA A 137 0.94 34.44 -4.66
CA ALA A 137 -0.27 34.82 -3.92
C ALA A 137 -1.30 35.63 -4.76
N PRO A 138 -0.91 36.62 -5.59
CA PRO A 138 -1.88 37.31 -6.45
C PRO A 138 -2.60 36.38 -7.44
N HIS A 139 -1.86 35.46 -8.06
CA HIS A 139 -2.43 34.51 -9.02
C HIS A 139 -3.39 33.49 -8.35
N LEU A 140 -3.05 33.04 -7.14
CA LEU A 140 -3.92 32.21 -6.33
C LEU A 140 -5.23 32.95 -6.00
N ARG A 141 -5.11 34.17 -5.52
CA ARG A 141 -6.26 35.03 -5.21
C ARG A 141 -7.15 35.23 -6.43
N ASP A 142 -6.57 35.67 -7.54
CA ASP A 142 -7.34 35.94 -8.76
C ASP A 142 -8.06 34.70 -9.28
N TYR A 143 -7.42 33.53 -9.20
CA TYR A 143 -8.01 32.25 -9.60
C TYR A 143 -9.22 31.89 -8.71
N VAL A 144 -9.06 31.94 -7.38
CA VAL A 144 -10.11 31.61 -6.41
C VAL A 144 -11.25 32.62 -6.46
N HIS A 145 -10.96 33.92 -6.48
CA HIS A 145 -11.97 34.97 -6.52
C HIS A 145 -12.80 34.96 -7.81
N ALA A 146 -12.19 34.60 -8.95
CA ALA A 146 -12.93 34.49 -10.22
C ALA A 146 -13.93 33.34 -10.23
N ARG A 147 -13.75 32.31 -9.38
CA ARG A 147 -14.62 31.14 -9.25
C ARG A 147 -15.59 31.23 -8.09
N ASP A 148 -15.26 32.03 -7.10
CA ASP A 148 -16.04 32.30 -5.89
C ASP A 148 -16.64 31.04 -5.22
N PRO A 149 -15.80 29.99 -4.91
CA PRO A 149 -16.30 28.74 -4.34
C PRO A 149 -16.93 28.98 -2.97
N GLY A 150 -18.10 28.36 -2.72
CA GLY A 150 -18.79 28.45 -1.43
C GLY A 150 -18.09 27.66 -0.33
N THR A 151 -17.46 26.53 -0.69
CA THR A 151 -16.75 25.64 0.24
C THR A 151 -15.37 25.29 -0.30
N ILE A 152 -14.34 25.51 0.52
CA ILE A 152 -12.94 25.24 0.17
C ILE A 152 -12.36 24.21 1.13
N ALA A 153 -12.09 23.00 0.66
CA ALA A 153 -11.39 21.98 1.42
C ALA A 153 -9.89 22.28 1.47
N ILE A 154 -9.31 22.15 2.65
CA ILE A 154 -7.85 22.24 2.91
C ILE A 154 -7.39 21.06 3.75
N ASN A 155 -6.15 20.61 3.56
CA ASN A 155 -5.62 19.43 4.24
C ASN A 155 -5.23 19.72 5.69
N ARG A 156 -6.25 19.80 6.54
CA ARG A 156 -6.14 20.01 7.97
C ARG A 156 -7.02 19.01 8.71
N SER A 157 -6.39 18.09 9.44
CA SER A 157 -7.06 17.05 10.22
C SER A 157 -6.40 16.90 11.59
N ARG A 158 -7.17 16.40 12.57
CA ARG A 158 -6.65 15.98 13.88
C ARG A 158 -6.51 14.47 14.01
N THR A 159 -7.07 13.74 13.07
CA THR A 159 -7.31 12.30 13.20
C THR A 159 -6.76 11.49 12.03
N VAL A 160 -6.70 12.05 10.83
CA VAL A 160 -6.22 11.40 9.61
C VAL A 160 -4.96 12.12 9.13
N THR A 161 -3.79 11.55 9.39
CA THR A 161 -2.49 12.20 9.13
C THR A 161 -2.26 12.51 7.66
N MET A 162 -2.75 11.66 6.75
CA MET A 162 -2.65 11.91 5.32
C MET A 162 -3.54 13.07 4.83
N ALA A 163 -4.48 13.51 5.62
CA ALA A 163 -5.31 14.69 5.37
C ALA A 163 -4.84 15.94 6.15
N ASP A 164 -3.65 15.90 6.77
CA ASP A 164 -3.09 16.98 7.62
C ASP A 164 -1.73 17.48 7.10
N GLY A 165 -1.59 17.59 5.77
CA GLY A 165 -0.35 18.08 5.14
C GLY A 165 -0.16 19.59 5.18
N LEU A 166 -1.18 20.37 5.53
CA LEU A 166 -1.10 21.83 5.54
C LEU A 166 -0.43 22.34 6.83
N SER A 167 0.82 22.80 6.71
CA SER A 167 1.51 23.41 7.84
C SER A 167 0.83 24.70 8.32
N LEU A 168 1.11 25.12 9.57
CA LEU A 168 0.61 26.39 10.12
C LEU A 168 0.97 27.58 9.23
N GLU A 169 2.19 27.63 8.72
CA GLU A 169 2.64 28.74 7.83
C GLU A 169 2.00 28.62 6.43
N GLY A 170 1.70 27.41 5.97
CA GLY A 170 0.89 27.18 4.78
C GLY A 170 -0.54 27.72 4.95
N TYR A 171 -1.15 27.47 6.10
CA TYR A 171 -2.48 28.02 6.43
C TYR A 171 -2.48 29.56 6.44
N ARG A 172 -1.53 30.16 7.14
CA ARG A 172 -1.38 31.62 7.16
C ARG A 172 -1.20 32.21 5.77
N TYR A 173 -0.36 31.58 4.95
CA TYR A 173 -0.17 31.99 3.56
C TYR A 173 -1.48 31.96 2.75
N LEU A 174 -2.32 30.93 2.91
CA LEU A 174 -3.63 30.86 2.24
C LEU A 174 -4.54 31.99 2.72
N VAL A 175 -4.61 32.24 4.03
CA VAL A 175 -5.40 33.33 4.61
C VAL A 175 -4.94 34.69 4.11
N ASP A 176 -3.65 34.95 4.10
CA ASP A 176 -3.07 36.22 3.62
C ASP A 176 -3.32 36.43 2.12
N ALA A 177 -3.25 35.37 1.33
CA ALA A 177 -3.49 35.43 -0.11
C ALA A 177 -4.95 35.63 -0.47
N LEU A 178 -5.88 34.91 0.21
CA LEU A 178 -7.30 34.88 -0.14
C LEU A 178 -8.17 35.89 0.63
N GLY A 179 -7.77 36.23 1.84
CA GLY A 179 -8.51 37.12 2.72
C GLY A 179 -9.51 36.42 3.66
N PRO A 180 -10.00 37.16 4.69
CA PRO A 180 -10.85 36.58 5.75
C PRO A 180 -12.21 36.09 5.25
N GLU A 181 -12.70 36.61 4.15
CA GLU A 181 -13.96 36.14 3.54
C GLU A 181 -13.85 34.69 3.07
N TYR A 182 -12.73 34.32 2.46
CA TYR A 182 -12.49 32.97 2.00
C TYR A 182 -12.00 32.03 3.12
N GLU A 183 -11.29 32.55 4.12
CA GLU A 183 -10.96 31.80 5.33
C GLU A 183 -12.22 31.24 6.00
N ALA A 184 -13.30 32.00 6.03
CA ALA A 184 -14.60 31.55 6.59
C ALA A 184 -15.22 30.38 5.82
N ARG A 185 -14.77 30.09 4.59
CA ARG A 185 -15.24 28.99 3.74
C ARG A 185 -14.35 27.73 3.84
N PHE A 186 -13.27 27.78 4.63
CA PHE A 186 -12.34 26.65 4.78
C PHE A 186 -12.95 25.53 5.62
N VAL A 187 -12.96 24.33 5.05
CA VAL A 187 -13.34 23.08 5.72
C VAL A 187 -12.18 22.09 5.69
N SER A 188 -12.21 21.09 6.57
CA SER A 188 -11.25 19.98 6.51
C SER A 188 -11.50 19.13 5.26
N ALA A 189 -10.42 18.75 4.57
CA ALA A 189 -10.47 17.79 3.48
C ALA A 189 -10.57 16.32 3.98
N GLU A 190 -10.54 16.07 5.30
CA GLU A 190 -10.51 14.72 5.88
C GLU A 190 -11.59 13.79 5.31
N PRO A 191 -12.90 14.13 5.29
CA PRO A 191 -13.93 13.24 4.73
C PRO A 191 -13.71 12.94 3.23
N LEU A 192 -13.35 13.96 2.44
CA LEU A 192 -13.05 13.80 1.03
C LEU A 192 -11.85 12.87 0.80
N VAL A 193 -10.77 13.02 1.58
CA VAL A 193 -9.57 12.17 1.49
C VAL A 193 -9.92 10.72 1.83
N ILE A 194 -10.68 10.50 2.90
CA ILE A 194 -11.14 9.16 3.30
C ILE A 194 -11.93 8.51 2.17
N ASP A 195 -12.94 9.19 1.64
CA ASP A 195 -13.79 8.63 0.61
C ASP A 195 -13.06 8.38 -0.71
N TYR A 196 -12.19 9.30 -1.13
CA TYR A 196 -11.42 9.16 -2.35
C TYR A 196 -10.39 8.03 -2.26
N VAL A 197 -9.70 7.92 -1.13
CA VAL A 197 -8.67 6.89 -0.92
C VAL A 197 -9.29 5.51 -0.78
N SER A 198 -10.37 5.37 -0.01
CA SER A 198 -11.04 4.07 0.22
C SER A 198 -11.77 3.54 -1.03
N HIS A 199 -12.13 4.43 -1.97
CA HIS A 199 -12.69 4.00 -3.25
C HIS A 199 -11.56 3.47 -4.16
N ARG A 200 -11.49 2.16 -4.36
CA ARG A 200 -10.50 1.52 -5.22
C ARG A 200 -11.08 1.17 -6.58
N THR A 201 -10.29 1.44 -7.62
CA THR A 201 -10.68 1.10 -9.00
C THR A 201 -10.25 -0.33 -9.33
N PRO A 202 -10.83 -0.96 -10.39
CA PRO A 202 -10.38 -2.27 -10.85
C PRO A 202 -8.88 -2.29 -11.21
N ALA A 203 -8.36 -1.20 -11.77
CA ALA A 203 -6.94 -1.11 -12.13
C ALA A 203 -6.03 -1.02 -10.90
N GLU A 204 -6.46 -0.34 -9.81
CA GLU A 204 -5.76 -0.38 -8.53
C GLU A 204 -5.80 -1.79 -7.90
N LEU A 205 -6.92 -2.50 -8.03
CA LEU A 205 -7.05 -3.88 -7.55
C LEU A 205 -6.09 -4.83 -8.26
N ASP A 206 -5.95 -4.71 -9.58
CA ASP A 206 -4.98 -5.53 -10.35
C ASP A 206 -3.55 -5.32 -9.86
N ILE A 207 -3.15 -4.06 -9.59
CA ILE A 207 -1.84 -3.74 -9.01
C ILE A 207 -1.69 -4.32 -7.60
N SER A 208 -2.73 -4.22 -6.77
CA SER A 208 -2.68 -4.72 -5.39
C SER A 208 -2.56 -6.25 -5.34
N ILE A 209 -3.28 -6.97 -6.20
CA ILE A 209 -3.16 -8.43 -6.34
C ILE A 209 -1.74 -8.81 -6.79
N GLU A 210 -1.19 -8.10 -7.79
CA GLU A 210 0.18 -8.31 -8.27
C GLU A 210 1.20 -8.09 -7.14
N ALA A 211 1.10 -6.97 -6.42
CA ALA A 211 1.96 -6.63 -5.29
C ALA A 211 1.87 -7.67 -4.16
N SER A 212 0.65 -8.13 -3.83
CA SER A 212 0.41 -9.13 -2.80
C SER A 212 1.06 -10.48 -3.14
N TRP A 213 1.01 -10.91 -4.41
CA TRP A 213 1.72 -12.12 -4.86
C TRP A 213 3.24 -11.94 -4.87
N ILE A 214 3.76 -10.76 -5.22
CA ILE A 214 5.19 -10.45 -5.13
C ILE A 214 5.65 -10.58 -3.68
N THR A 215 4.95 -9.93 -2.74
CA THR A 215 5.22 -10.01 -1.29
C THR A 215 5.24 -11.45 -0.81
N TRP A 216 4.21 -12.23 -1.17
CA TRP A 216 4.08 -13.64 -0.81
C TRP A 216 5.28 -14.47 -1.32
N ASN A 217 5.70 -14.25 -2.57
CA ASN A 217 6.83 -14.97 -3.17
C ASN A 217 8.17 -14.60 -2.52
N ILE A 218 8.40 -13.32 -2.22
CA ILE A 218 9.58 -12.87 -1.48
C ILE A 218 9.64 -13.55 -0.10
N LEU A 219 8.53 -13.53 0.64
CA LEU A 219 8.44 -14.19 1.95
C LEU A 219 8.68 -15.70 1.86
N LYS A 220 8.12 -16.37 0.84
CA LYS A 220 8.30 -17.81 0.65
C LYS A 220 9.77 -18.20 0.42
N ARG A 221 10.55 -17.36 -0.27
CA ARG A 221 11.98 -17.53 -0.48
C ARG A 221 12.78 -17.20 0.78
N ALA A 222 12.50 -16.03 1.39
CA ALA A 222 13.17 -15.58 2.61
C ALA A 222 13.12 -16.61 3.74
N PHE A 223 11.95 -17.25 3.89
CA PHE A 223 11.71 -18.24 4.95
C PHE A 223 11.78 -19.69 4.45
N SER A 224 12.80 -19.96 3.65
CA SER A 224 13.17 -21.29 3.15
C SER A 224 14.65 -21.59 3.39
N ASN A 225 15.10 -22.78 3.00
CA ASN A 225 16.52 -23.12 3.02
C ASN A 225 17.35 -22.44 1.90
N GLU A 226 16.74 -21.59 1.07
CA GLU A 226 17.46 -20.68 0.18
C GLU A 226 18.22 -19.62 0.99
N VAL A 227 17.60 -19.07 2.02
CA VAL A 227 18.13 -17.99 2.85
C VAL A 227 18.55 -18.48 4.24
N ILE A 228 17.72 -19.32 4.88
CA ILE A 228 17.96 -19.74 6.26
C ILE A 228 18.73 -21.06 6.34
N THR A 229 19.89 -20.99 6.98
CA THR A 229 20.66 -22.15 7.46
C THR A 229 20.55 -22.18 9.00
N PRO A 230 19.71 -23.07 9.58
CA PRO A 230 19.54 -23.13 11.03
C PRO A 230 20.87 -23.35 11.78
N GLY A 231 21.10 -22.57 12.83
CA GLY A 231 22.35 -22.58 13.61
C GLY A 231 23.43 -21.64 13.05
N VAL A 232 23.18 -20.96 11.93
CA VAL A 232 24.12 -20.02 11.26
C VAL A 232 23.46 -18.68 10.99
N THR A 233 22.38 -18.68 10.21
CA THR A 233 21.64 -17.46 9.81
C THR A 233 20.98 -16.81 11.01
N THR A 234 21.09 -15.49 11.14
CA THR A 234 20.41 -14.72 12.19
C THR A 234 19.09 -14.12 11.66
N ASN A 235 18.25 -13.62 12.54
CA ASN A 235 17.06 -12.86 12.14
C ASN A 235 17.42 -11.55 11.43
N GLU A 236 18.57 -10.96 11.76
CA GLU A 236 19.06 -9.75 11.09
C GLU A 236 19.57 -10.06 9.67
N ASP A 237 20.22 -11.22 9.45
CA ASP A 237 20.58 -11.66 8.08
C ASP A 237 19.36 -11.76 7.17
N VAL A 238 18.24 -12.31 7.69
CA VAL A 238 16.98 -12.40 6.93
C VAL A 238 16.40 -11.00 6.66
N TYR A 239 16.45 -10.11 7.63
CA TYR A 239 16.03 -8.71 7.46
C TYR A 239 16.81 -8.03 6.32
N TRP A 240 18.13 -8.11 6.30
CA TRP A 240 18.96 -7.53 5.25
C TRP A 240 18.72 -8.17 3.89
N TRP A 241 18.46 -9.47 3.86
CA TRP A 241 18.10 -10.16 2.62
C TRP A 241 16.78 -9.64 2.05
N LEU A 242 15.76 -9.40 2.89
CA LEU A 242 14.48 -8.83 2.45
C LEU A 242 14.67 -7.45 1.84
N LEU A 243 15.49 -6.59 2.44
CA LEU A 243 15.79 -5.27 1.90
C LEU A 243 16.47 -5.36 0.53
N GLN A 244 17.48 -6.23 0.42
CA GLN A 244 18.20 -6.43 -0.84
C GLN A 244 17.28 -6.96 -1.94
N GLU A 245 16.40 -7.89 -1.65
CA GLU A 245 15.47 -8.47 -2.62
C GLU A 245 14.48 -7.42 -3.15
N VAL A 246 14.02 -6.51 -2.30
CA VAL A 246 13.16 -5.37 -2.69
C VAL A 246 13.90 -4.45 -3.67
N GLU A 247 15.15 -4.10 -3.35
CA GLU A 247 16.00 -3.27 -4.21
C GLU A 247 16.29 -3.95 -5.56
N ASP A 248 16.64 -5.24 -5.55
CA ASP A 248 16.95 -6.03 -6.75
C ASP A 248 15.74 -6.15 -7.71
N GLN A 249 14.52 -6.14 -7.17
CA GLN A 249 13.28 -6.13 -7.96
C GLN A 249 12.82 -4.72 -8.35
N GLY A 250 13.54 -3.67 -7.93
CA GLY A 250 13.19 -2.27 -8.22
C GLY A 250 11.85 -1.86 -7.58
N LEU A 251 11.53 -2.43 -6.42
CA LEU A 251 10.36 -2.10 -5.61
C LEU A 251 10.73 -1.10 -4.51
N ALA A 252 9.72 -0.62 -3.77
CA ALA A 252 9.93 0.08 -2.52
C ALA A 252 9.39 -0.75 -1.35
N LEU A 253 9.93 -0.53 -0.16
CA LEU A 253 9.33 -1.04 1.07
C LEU A 253 8.06 -0.25 1.39
N ASN A 254 7.02 -0.93 1.85
CA ASN A 254 5.85 -0.26 2.41
C ASN A 254 6.14 0.26 3.83
N PHE A 255 6.93 -0.50 4.58
CA PHE A 255 7.44 -0.17 5.92
C PHE A 255 8.71 -0.98 6.23
N SER A 256 9.38 -0.70 7.35
CA SER A 256 10.55 -1.46 7.78
C SER A 256 10.15 -2.88 8.22
N PRO A 257 10.69 -3.95 7.61
CA PRO A 257 10.33 -5.32 7.98
C PRO A 257 10.59 -5.65 9.45
N SER A 258 9.80 -6.58 10.00
CA SER A 258 10.05 -7.18 11.30
C SER A 258 10.29 -8.67 11.15
N VAL A 259 11.40 -9.19 11.69
CA VAL A 259 11.74 -10.63 11.74
C VAL A 259 11.97 -11.02 13.20
N THR A 260 11.04 -11.78 13.77
CA THR A 260 11.04 -12.15 15.19
C THR A 260 11.19 -13.64 15.39
N ILE A 261 11.94 -14.02 16.43
CA ILE A 261 12.10 -15.40 16.87
C ILE A 261 11.36 -15.60 18.20
N ARG A 262 10.54 -16.64 18.26
CA ARG A 262 9.96 -17.19 19.49
C ARG A 262 10.59 -18.54 19.77
N ARG A 263 11.11 -18.73 20.96
CA ARG A 263 11.87 -19.94 21.33
C ARG A 263 11.31 -20.60 22.56
N GLN A 264 11.27 -21.92 22.54
CA GLN A 264 10.91 -22.72 23.72
C GLN A 264 11.79 -22.38 24.93
N GLY A 265 11.18 -22.07 26.06
CA GLY A 265 11.88 -21.75 27.32
C GLY A 265 12.44 -20.33 27.40
N ALA A 266 12.32 -19.51 26.36
CA ALA A 266 12.68 -18.10 26.41
C ALA A 266 11.46 -17.23 26.84
N GLU A 267 11.73 -16.21 27.64
CA GLU A 267 10.75 -15.15 27.95
C GLU A 267 10.75 -14.12 26.81
N GLY A 268 9.56 -13.87 26.21
CA GLY A 268 9.39 -12.89 25.14
C GLY A 268 9.85 -13.39 23.75
N SER A 269 10.29 -12.44 22.92
CA SER A 269 10.75 -12.68 21.54
C SER A 269 12.07 -11.96 21.28
N PHE A 270 12.83 -12.50 20.30
CA PHE A 270 14.01 -11.83 19.77
C PHE A 270 13.62 -11.11 18.48
N GLY A 271 13.54 -9.79 18.51
CA GLY A 271 13.26 -8.96 17.34
C GLY A 271 14.49 -8.73 16.46
N VAL A 272 14.32 -8.03 15.33
CA VAL A 272 15.44 -7.48 14.55
C VAL A 272 16.31 -6.61 15.46
N HIS A 273 17.57 -6.46 15.12
CA HIS A 273 18.61 -5.79 15.92
C HIS A 273 19.09 -6.56 17.16
N THR A 274 18.56 -7.77 17.40
CA THR A 274 19.15 -8.67 18.42
C THR A 274 20.23 -9.55 17.86
N ASP A 275 20.34 -9.65 16.53
CA ASP A 275 21.28 -10.52 15.80
C ASP A 275 21.28 -11.96 16.35
N GLU A 276 20.07 -12.46 16.63
CA GLU A 276 19.89 -13.78 17.26
C GLU A 276 19.90 -14.88 16.21
N VAL A 277 20.73 -15.89 16.43
CA VAL A 277 20.85 -17.05 15.55
C VAL A 277 19.55 -17.86 15.55
N ILE A 278 18.98 -18.11 14.38
CA ILE A 278 17.83 -18.97 14.16
C ILE A 278 18.23 -20.43 14.42
N ARG A 279 17.53 -21.12 15.34
CA ARG A 279 17.86 -22.47 15.79
C ARG A 279 16.75 -23.47 15.47
N PRO A 280 17.10 -24.76 15.35
CA PRO A 280 16.09 -25.81 15.26
C PRO A 280 15.12 -25.76 16.46
N GLY A 281 13.81 -25.76 16.16
CA GLY A 281 12.74 -25.64 17.15
C GLY A 281 12.23 -24.22 17.39
N ASP A 282 12.80 -23.21 16.72
CA ASP A 282 12.29 -21.83 16.77
C ASP A 282 11.02 -21.66 15.94
N MET A 283 10.13 -20.82 16.44
CA MET A 283 9.06 -20.20 15.65
C MET A 283 9.53 -18.83 15.16
N LEU A 284 9.41 -18.60 13.87
CA LEU A 284 9.70 -17.31 13.27
C LEU A 284 8.38 -16.63 12.90
N HIS A 285 8.36 -15.34 13.07
CA HIS A 285 7.30 -14.46 12.61
C HIS A 285 7.94 -13.35 11.78
N VAL A 286 7.32 -13.03 10.67
CA VAL A 286 7.69 -11.91 9.81
C VAL A 286 6.50 -11.02 9.61
N ASP A 287 6.78 -9.74 9.53
CA ASP A 287 5.87 -8.69 9.13
C ASP A 287 6.58 -7.88 8.03
N PHE A 288 5.98 -7.86 6.82
CA PHE A 288 6.64 -7.36 5.62
C PHE A 288 5.65 -6.95 4.53
N GLY A 289 5.92 -5.82 3.91
CA GLY A 289 5.17 -5.34 2.75
C GLY A 289 6.03 -4.59 1.75
N VAL A 290 5.70 -4.74 0.47
CA VAL A 290 6.27 -3.97 -0.63
C VAL A 290 5.30 -2.91 -1.12
N LYS A 291 5.82 -1.93 -1.85
CA LYS A 291 5.02 -0.93 -2.57
C LYS A 291 5.29 -1.05 -4.07
N LEU A 292 4.23 -1.29 -4.83
CA LEU A 292 4.24 -1.36 -6.29
C LEU A 292 3.35 -0.24 -6.84
N MET A 293 3.91 0.66 -7.66
CA MET A 293 3.15 1.77 -8.29
C MET A 293 2.28 2.56 -7.30
N GLY A 294 2.84 2.87 -6.12
CA GLY A 294 2.14 3.62 -5.07
C GLY A 294 1.16 2.82 -4.22
N ILE A 295 0.93 1.53 -4.50
CA ILE A 295 0.05 0.64 -3.72
C ILE A 295 0.90 -0.31 -2.88
N GLY A 296 0.68 -0.31 -1.58
CA GLY A 296 1.38 -1.13 -0.59
C GLY A 296 0.65 -2.42 -0.26
N THR A 297 1.39 -3.39 0.26
CA THR A 297 0.93 -4.64 0.85
C THR A 297 1.33 -4.73 2.29
N ASP A 298 0.67 -5.62 3.06
CA ASP A 298 0.96 -5.86 4.46
C ASP A 298 0.67 -7.32 4.81
N GLN A 299 1.74 -8.09 5.09
CA GLN A 299 1.60 -9.53 5.29
C GLN A 299 2.45 -10.03 6.44
N GLN A 300 1.84 -10.77 7.36
CA GLN A 300 2.55 -11.52 8.39
C GLN A 300 2.45 -13.02 8.13
N LYS A 301 3.57 -13.72 8.29
CA LYS A 301 3.65 -15.18 8.10
C LYS A 301 4.31 -15.84 9.30
N GLN A 302 3.96 -17.14 9.49
CA GLN A 302 4.43 -17.97 10.57
C GLN A 302 5.25 -19.15 10.04
N ILE A 303 6.41 -19.37 10.62
CA ILE A 303 7.37 -20.38 10.15
C ILE A 303 7.95 -21.14 11.33
N TYR A 304 8.06 -22.47 11.21
CA TYR A 304 8.73 -23.31 12.19
C TYR A 304 10.04 -23.88 11.65
N VAL A 305 11.09 -23.83 12.44
CA VAL A 305 12.39 -24.42 12.12
C VAL A 305 12.43 -25.85 12.63
N LEU A 306 12.29 -26.81 11.73
CA LEU A 306 12.24 -28.24 12.09
C LEU A 306 13.52 -28.67 12.83
N ARG A 307 13.36 -29.42 13.95
CA ARG A 307 14.47 -30.08 14.62
C ARG A 307 15.01 -31.24 13.77
N PRO A 308 16.25 -31.69 14.00
CA PRO A 308 16.77 -32.87 13.34
C PRO A 308 15.85 -34.07 13.52
N GLY A 309 15.40 -34.65 12.39
CA GLY A 309 14.50 -35.81 12.39
C GLY A 309 12.98 -35.48 12.42
N GLU A 310 12.62 -34.23 12.66
CA GLU A 310 11.21 -33.79 12.51
C GLU A 310 10.83 -33.69 11.04
N THR A 311 9.61 -34.12 10.72
CA THR A 311 9.00 -34.02 9.39
C THR A 311 7.85 -33.01 9.33
N ALA A 312 7.35 -32.58 10.50
CA ALA A 312 6.30 -31.60 10.68
C ALA A 312 6.52 -30.83 12.01
N PRO A 313 5.92 -29.64 12.15
CA PRO A 313 5.91 -28.91 13.42
C PRO A 313 5.21 -29.70 14.53
N PRO A 314 5.50 -29.43 15.82
CA PRO A 314 4.74 -29.94 16.96
C PRO A 314 3.23 -29.72 16.81
N GLN A 315 2.42 -30.66 17.28
CA GLN A 315 0.97 -30.63 17.09
C GLN A 315 0.34 -29.38 17.71
N GLY A 316 0.77 -28.96 18.90
CA GLY A 316 0.24 -27.76 19.54
C GLY A 316 0.49 -26.48 18.76
N LEU A 317 1.60 -26.41 17.98
CA LEU A 317 1.84 -25.27 17.07
C LEU A 317 0.93 -25.32 15.85
N GLN A 318 0.68 -26.52 15.29
CA GLN A 318 -0.25 -26.70 14.19
C GLN A 318 -1.69 -26.36 14.60
N ASP A 319 -2.11 -26.77 15.79
CA ASP A 319 -3.45 -26.49 16.33
C ASP A 319 -3.65 -24.98 16.56
N LEU A 320 -2.64 -24.27 17.08
CA LEU A 320 -2.69 -22.83 17.24
C LEU A 320 -2.72 -22.12 15.87
N PHE A 321 -1.97 -22.61 14.89
CA PHE A 321 -2.00 -22.09 13.54
C PHE A 321 -3.37 -22.27 12.89
N GLU A 322 -4.02 -23.43 13.07
CA GLU A 322 -5.39 -23.67 12.57
C GLU A 322 -6.41 -22.73 13.21
N GLN A 323 -6.27 -22.45 14.53
CA GLN A 323 -7.07 -21.42 15.18
C GLN A 323 -6.87 -20.06 14.56
N SER A 324 -5.62 -19.72 14.20
CA SER A 324 -5.33 -18.46 13.50
C SER A 324 -5.96 -18.42 12.10
N ARG A 325 -5.92 -19.53 11.37
CA ARG A 325 -6.58 -19.65 10.06
C ARG A 325 -8.09 -19.43 10.18
N ARG A 326 -8.71 -20.06 11.17
CA ARG A 326 -10.15 -19.89 11.44
C ARG A 326 -10.49 -18.45 11.83
N MET A 327 -9.63 -17.78 12.61
CA MET A 327 -9.85 -16.38 13.02
C MET A 327 -9.79 -15.42 11.83
N ALA A 328 -8.90 -15.65 10.86
CA ALA A 328 -8.86 -14.90 9.62
C ALA A 328 -10.18 -14.95 8.84
N GLU A 329 -10.78 -16.16 8.74
CA GLU A 329 -12.08 -16.35 8.11
C GLU A 329 -13.20 -15.61 8.86
N ILE A 330 -13.18 -15.65 10.20
CA ILE A 330 -14.16 -14.95 11.03
C ILE A 330 -14.08 -13.42 10.80
N ILE A 331 -12.88 -12.85 10.75
CA ILE A 331 -12.70 -11.42 10.48
C ILE A 331 -13.20 -11.07 9.07
N ALA A 332 -12.83 -11.86 8.08
CA ALA A 332 -13.27 -11.67 6.70
C ALA A 332 -14.82 -11.67 6.56
N ASP A 333 -15.50 -12.57 7.27
CA ASP A 333 -16.96 -12.63 7.31
C ASP A 333 -17.62 -11.38 7.94
N GLU A 334 -16.93 -10.67 8.85
CA GLU A 334 -17.45 -9.47 9.53
C GLU A 334 -17.13 -8.17 8.79
N LEU A 335 -16.24 -8.19 7.79
CA LEU A 335 -15.89 -7.04 6.95
C LEU A 335 -17.00 -6.75 5.93
N ASN A 336 -18.11 -6.20 6.40
CA ASN A 336 -19.28 -5.92 5.56
C ASN A 336 -19.46 -4.40 5.38
N PRO A 337 -19.80 -3.90 4.17
CA PRO A 337 -20.03 -2.50 3.94
C PRO A 337 -21.06 -1.89 4.89
N GLY A 338 -20.73 -0.70 5.42
CA GLY A 338 -21.57 0.04 6.37
C GLY A 338 -21.38 -0.36 7.84
N VAL A 339 -20.62 -1.42 8.14
CA VAL A 339 -20.29 -1.79 9.53
C VAL A 339 -19.10 -0.96 9.98
N GLU A 340 -19.18 -0.30 11.16
CA GLU A 340 -18.06 0.45 11.71
C GLU A 340 -16.89 -0.47 12.09
N GLY A 341 -15.64 -0.03 11.89
CA GLY A 341 -14.46 -0.84 12.18
C GLY A 341 -14.42 -1.42 13.60
N ARG A 342 -14.79 -0.61 14.63
CA ARG A 342 -14.92 -1.09 16.02
C ARG A 342 -15.96 -2.20 16.22
N GLU A 343 -17.02 -2.21 15.40
CA GLU A 343 -18.04 -3.26 15.44
C GLU A 343 -17.54 -4.54 14.77
N VAL A 344 -16.81 -4.42 13.64
CA VAL A 344 -16.09 -5.55 13.02
C VAL A 344 -15.23 -6.25 14.07
N LYS A 345 -14.37 -5.48 14.76
CA LYS A 345 -13.54 -6.00 15.87
C LYS A 345 -14.38 -6.71 16.93
N ALA A 346 -15.39 -6.03 17.44
CA ALA A 346 -16.19 -6.57 18.56
C ALA A 346 -16.90 -7.87 18.19
N ARG A 347 -17.47 -7.95 16.98
CA ARG A 347 -18.17 -9.12 16.47
C ARG A 347 -17.20 -10.27 16.19
N ALA A 348 -16.09 -10.02 15.50
CA ALA A 348 -15.08 -11.02 15.19
C ALA A 348 -14.45 -11.60 16.46
N GLU A 349 -14.08 -10.76 17.43
CA GLU A 349 -13.53 -11.23 18.71
C GLU A 349 -14.53 -12.06 19.52
N ALA A 350 -15.81 -11.68 19.52
CA ALA A 350 -16.85 -12.44 20.20
C ALA A 350 -17.02 -13.84 19.58
N ARG A 351 -17.14 -13.91 18.24
CA ARG A 351 -17.22 -15.19 17.53
C ARG A 351 -16.01 -16.07 17.77
N GLY A 352 -14.78 -15.49 17.71
CA GLY A 352 -13.57 -16.23 18.03
C GLY A 352 -13.59 -16.83 19.45
N ARG A 353 -14.01 -16.05 20.45
CA ARG A 353 -14.15 -16.55 21.84
C ARG A 353 -15.20 -17.65 21.97
N ASP A 354 -16.32 -17.54 21.28
CA ASP A 354 -17.38 -18.56 21.28
C ASP A 354 -16.88 -19.88 20.65
N GLU A 355 -15.94 -19.83 19.72
CA GLU A 355 -15.23 -21.00 19.15
C GLU A 355 -13.99 -21.42 20.00
N GLY A 356 -13.77 -20.81 21.18
CA GLY A 356 -12.65 -21.15 22.08
C GLY A 356 -11.30 -20.58 21.66
N ILE A 357 -11.26 -19.60 20.74
CA ILE A 357 -10.05 -18.95 20.27
C ILE A 357 -9.75 -17.72 21.13
N THR A 358 -8.61 -17.71 21.82
CA THR A 358 -8.10 -16.49 22.45
C THR A 358 -7.50 -15.59 21.39
N ASN A 359 -8.12 -14.46 21.14
CA ASN A 359 -7.79 -13.59 20.01
C ASN A 359 -7.74 -12.11 20.37
N LEU A 360 -7.05 -11.33 19.51
CA LEU A 360 -7.02 -9.87 19.51
C LEU A 360 -7.01 -9.40 18.05
N VAL A 361 -8.01 -8.60 17.65
CA VAL A 361 -8.16 -8.07 16.28
C VAL A 361 -7.69 -6.62 16.23
N TYR A 362 -6.89 -6.28 15.21
CA TYR A 362 -6.39 -4.92 14.94
C TYR A 362 -6.19 -4.68 13.44
N SER A 363 -7.10 -5.24 12.62
CA SER A 363 -7.13 -5.11 11.16
C SER A 363 -7.44 -3.68 10.73
N HIS A 364 -6.95 -3.27 9.57
CA HIS A 364 -7.08 -1.89 9.09
C HIS A 364 -7.20 -1.81 7.57
N ALA A 365 -7.73 -0.69 7.09
CA ALA A 365 -7.66 -0.34 5.67
C ALA A 365 -6.19 -0.12 5.26
N GLN A 366 -5.85 -0.51 4.03
CA GLN A 366 -4.50 -0.36 3.47
C GLN A 366 -4.53 0.09 2.01
N GLY A 367 -3.37 0.35 1.43
CA GLY A 367 -3.19 0.59 0.01
C GLY A 367 -2.22 1.73 -0.29
N SER A 368 -2.67 2.99 -0.33
CA SER A 368 -1.77 4.12 -0.59
C SER A 368 -0.78 4.36 0.56
N TRP A 369 -1.20 4.04 1.77
CA TRP A 369 -0.39 4.00 2.99
C TRP A 369 -0.55 2.65 3.69
N VAL A 370 0.37 2.30 4.59
CA VAL A 370 0.32 1.07 5.40
C VAL A 370 -1.00 1.04 6.18
N HIS A 371 -1.20 2.01 7.06
CA HIS A 371 -2.45 2.26 7.73
C HIS A 371 -3.18 3.36 6.96
N ASP A 372 -4.11 2.97 6.09
CA ASP A 372 -4.76 3.91 5.17
C ASP A 372 -5.90 4.70 5.83
N ALA A 373 -6.45 5.67 5.12
CA ALA A 373 -7.44 6.62 5.63
C ALA A 373 -8.80 6.00 6.02
N GLY A 374 -9.11 4.79 5.56
CA GLY A 374 -10.40 4.12 5.75
C GLY A 374 -10.69 3.61 7.16
N ALA A 375 -11.56 2.60 7.23
CA ALA A 375 -11.98 1.98 8.48
C ALA A 375 -10.89 1.10 9.11
N TRP A 376 -10.80 1.10 10.45
CA TRP A 376 -9.92 0.20 11.19
C TRP A 376 -10.72 -0.61 12.21
N ALA A 377 -10.61 -1.92 12.15
CA ALA A 377 -11.19 -2.87 13.10
C ALA A 377 -10.35 -2.91 14.38
N ILE A 378 -10.38 -1.83 15.15
CA ILE A 378 -9.55 -1.59 16.32
C ILE A 378 -10.40 -1.02 17.47
N ALA A 379 -9.85 -0.96 18.68
CA ALA A 379 -10.54 -0.40 19.85
C ALA A 379 -10.88 1.10 19.63
N ASP A 380 -12.07 1.50 20.03
CA ASP A 380 -12.49 2.90 19.98
C ASP A 380 -11.72 3.74 21.03
N TRP A 381 -10.56 4.22 20.61
CA TRP A 381 -9.70 5.08 21.41
C TRP A 381 -9.33 6.35 20.61
N PRO A 382 -10.20 7.39 20.65
CA PRO A 382 -10.07 8.58 19.80
C PRO A 382 -8.74 9.32 19.88
N GLU A 383 -8.11 9.38 21.06
CA GLU A 383 -6.81 10.05 21.24
C GLU A 383 -5.67 9.33 20.50
N ARG A 384 -5.83 8.03 20.26
CA ARG A 384 -4.81 7.20 19.60
C ARG A 384 -5.12 6.93 18.14
N TYR A 385 -6.39 6.64 17.84
CA TYR A 385 -6.82 6.15 16.53
C TYR A 385 -7.78 7.09 15.79
N GLY A 386 -8.03 8.29 16.35
CA GLY A 386 -8.93 9.26 15.74
C GLY A 386 -10.32 8.69 15.50
N ASN A 387 -10.85 8.93 14.30
CA ASN A 387 -12.16 8.44 13.87
C ASN A 387 -12.13 7.08 13.15
N HIS A 388 -10.95 6.55 12.80
CA HIS A 388 -10.83 5.30 12.05
C HIS A 388 -11.65 4.12 12.59
N PRO A 389 -11.78 3.89 13.94
CA PRO A 389 -12.63 2.83 14.46
C PRO A 389 -14.13 3.04 14.19
N ARG A 390 -14.56 4.27 13.93
CA ARG A 390 -15.96 4.66 13.67
C ARG A 390 -16.26 4.82 12.19
N GLU A 391 -15.24 4.79 11.34
CA GLU A 391 -15.43 4.77 9.90
C GLU A 391 -16.09 3.44 9.50
N PRO A 392 -17.08 3.48 8.58
CA PRO A 392 -17.68 2.27 8.07
C PRO A 392 -16.75 1.61 7.02
N VAL A 393 -16.75 0.28 7.00
CA VAL A 393 -16.22 -0.49 5.88
C VAL A 393 -16.88 -0.02 4.58
N ARG A 394 -16.10 0.24 3.54
CA ARG A 394 -16.59 0.70 2.25
C ARG A 394 -16.49 -0.39 1.18
N PRO A 395 -17.40 -0.41 0.20
CA PRO A 395 -17.21 -1.21 -1.02
C PRO A 395 -15.87 -0.82 -1.68
N THR A 396 -15.21 -1.78 -2.28
CA THR A 396 -13.90 -1.67 -2.96
C THR A 396 -12.69 -1.42 -2.06
N GLU A 397 -12.88 -1.18 -0.75
CA GLU A 397 -11.80 -0.89 0.19
C GLU A 397 -10.82 -2.08 0.32
N PHE A 398 -9.51 -1.77 0.33
CA PHE A 398 -8.45 -2.75 0.61
C PHE A 398 -8.20 -2.86 2.11
N TRP A 399 -7.94 -4.09 2.55
CA TRP A 399 -7.77 -4.42 3.95
C TRP A 399 -6.52 -5.23 4.21
N SER A 400 -5.84 -4.90 5.29
CA SER A 400 -4.97 -5.81 5.99
C SER A 400 -5.78 -6.49 7.10
N VAL A 401 -5.98 -7.82 6.96
CA VAL A 401 -6.65 -8.63 7.98
C VAL A 401 -5.63 -9.04 9.01
N GLU A 402 -5.41 -8.14 9.98
CA GLU A 402 -4.37 -8.24 11.01
C GLU A 402 -4.95 -8.59 12.38
N PHE A 403 -4.36 -9.60 13.04
CA PHE A 403 -4.81 -10.08 14.33
C PHE A 403 -3.76 -10.99 15.00
N SER A 404 -3.98 -11.36 16.25
CA SER A 404 -3.24 -12.44 16.89
C SER A 404 -4.16 -13.44 17.57
N VAL A 405 -3.70 -14.70 17.65
CA VAL A 405 -4.26 -15.73 18.50
C VAL A 405 -3.25 -16.18 19.52
N SER A 406 -3.69 -16.65 20.68
CA SER A 406 -2.79 -17.09 21.73
C SER A 406 -3.23 -18.42 22.33
N GLY A 407 -2.25 -19.29 22.63
CA GLY A 407 -2.51 -20.59 23.20
C GLY A 407 -1.28 -21.19 23.89
N ALA A 408 -1.52 -22.11 24.81
CA ALA A 408 -0.47 -22.88 25.45
C ALA A 408 0.00 -23.99 24.51
N ILE A 409 1.33 -24.16 24.36
CA ILE A 409 1.92 -25.21 23.53
C ILE A 409 2.37 -26.37 24.43
N PRO A 410 1.69 -27.51 24.40
CA PRO A 410 1.97 -28.64 25.29
C PRO A 410 3.42 -29.15 25.16
N GLU A 411 3.95 -29.23 23.94
CA GLU A 411 5.32 -29.68 23.66
C GLU A 411 6.39 -28.68 24.16
N TRP A 412 5.98 -27.44 24.46
CA TRP A 412 6.82 -26.42 25.06
C TRP A 412 6.61 -26.32 26.59
N GLY A 413 6.09 -27.40 27.20
CA GLY A 413 5.80 -27.42 28.63
C GLY A 413 4.66 -26.50 29.08
N GLY A 414 3.74 -26.20 28.17
CA GLY A 414 2.61 -25.30 28.42
C GLY A 414 2.95 -23.80 28.27
N GLN A 415 4.11 -23.46 27.71
CA GLN A 415 4.46 -22.07 27.39
C GLN A 415 3.39 -21.48 26.47
N THR A 416 2.88 -20.30 26.81
CA THR A 416 1.93 -19.56 25.96
C THR A 416 2.68 -18.90 24.80
N LEU A 417 2.17 -19.12 23.58
CA LEU A 417 2.62 -18.47 22.37
C LEU A 417 1.50 -17.54 21.86
N SER A 418 1.87 -16.32 21.48
CA SER A 418 1.03 -15.44 20.67
C SER A 418 1.50 -15.51 19.21
N MET A 419 0.58 -15.77 18.30
CA MET A 419 0.81 -15.92 16.87
C MET A 419 0.08 -14.80 16.14
N GLY A 420 0.83 -13.79 15.66
CA GLY A 420 0.32 -12.72 14.80
C GLY A 420 0.12 -13.22 13.38
N ARG A 421 -0.90 -12.75 12.71
CA ARG A 421 -1.14 -13.01 11.28
C ARG A 421 -1.69 -11.79 10.59
N GLU A 422 -1.35 -11.71 9.30
CA GLU A 422 -1.79 -10.62 8.45
C GLU A 422 -1.84 -11.05 6.99
N GLU A 423 -2.95 -10.72 6.34
CA GLU A 423 -3.21 -11.11 4.96
C GLU A 423 -3.92 -9.99 4.21
N ASP A 424 -3.49 -9.72 2.98
CA ASP A 424 -4.13 -8.73 2.11
C ASP A 424 -5.47 -9.22 1.56
N GLY A 425 -6.49 -8.37 1.62
CA GLY A 425 -7.80 -8.65 1.06
C GLY A 425 -8.53 -7.38 0.61
N TRP A 426 -9.71 -7.56 0.06
CA TRP A 426 -10.55 -6.45 -0.40
C TRP A 426 -12.03 -6.81 -0.32
N VAL A 427 -12.84 -5.77 -0.15
CA VAL A 427 -14.30 -5.87 -0.18
C VAL A 427 -14.76 -5.52 -1.58
N ASP A 428 -15.45 -6.41 -2.29
CA ASP A 428 -15.91 -6.11 -3.63
C ASP A 428 -17.15 -5.19 -3.65
N PRO A 429 -17.60 -4.72 -4.82
CA PRO A 429 -18.75 -3.82 -4.91
C PRO A 429 -20.05 -4.39 -4.36
N ASP A 430 -20.24 -5.71 -4.32
CA ASP A 430 -21.44 -6.36 -3.77
C ASP A 430 -21.32 -6.65 -2.26
N GLY A 431 -20.15 -6.37 -1.67
CA GLY A 431 -19.90 -6.51 -0.25
C GLY A 431 -19.26 -7.82 0.16
N SER A 432 -18.91 -8.70 -0.79
CA SER A 432 -18.18 -9.94 -0.48
C SER A 432 -16.70 -9.63 -0.24
N PHE A 433 -16.09 -10.32 0.73
CA PHE A 433 -14.66 -10.20 1.00
C PHE A 433 -13.85 -11.24 0.22
N HIS A 434 -12.69 -10.81 -0.33
CA HIS A 434 -11.78 -11.65 -1.11
C HIS A 434 -10.34 -11.46 -0.66
N TRP A 435 -9.58 -12.56 -0.65
CA TRP A 435 -8.13 -12.52 -0.44
C TRP A 435 -7.40 -12.16 -1.73
N MET A 436 -6.36 -11.33 -1.68
CA MET A 436 -5.59 -10.91 -2.86
C MET A 436 -4.61 -12.00 -3.33
N SER A 437 -3.73 -12.50 -2.44
CA SER A 437 -2.79 -13.59 -2.75
C SER A 437 -3.21 -14.95 -2.17
N GLY A 438 -4.27 -14.96 -1.38
CA GLY A 438 -4.68 -16.10 -0.57
C GLY A 438 -3.90 -16.19 0.75
N PRO A 439 -4.61 -16.57 1.84
CA PRO A 439 -4.00 -16.65 3.15
C PRO A 439 -3.02 -17.81 3.26
N GLN A 440 -2.06 -17.71 4.19
CA GLN A 440 -1.21 -18.83 4.54
C GLN A 440 -2.07 -20.00 5.07
N THR A 441 -2.01 -21.14 4.38
CA THR A 441 -2.86 -22.32 4.69
C THR A 441 -2.18 -23.37 5.57
N GLU A 442 -0.88 -23.29 5.71
CA GLU A 442 -0.06 -24.21 6.53
C GLU A 442 1.07 -23.44 7.22
N LEU A 443 1.50 -23.94 8.36
CA LEU A 443 2.69 -23.42 9.02
C LEU A 443 3.91 -23.77 8.16
N TRP A 444 4.59 -22.75 7.64
CA TRP A 444 5.77 -22.96 6.80
C TRP A 444 6.91 -23.59 7.60
N THR A 445 7.80 -24.32 6.93
CA THR A 445 8.91 -25.00 7.61
C THR A 445 10.25 -24.73 6.94
N VAL A 446 11.26 -24.53 7.77
CA VAL A 446 12.68 -24.55 7.37
C VAL A 446 13.31 -25.83 7.90
N ARG A 447 13.98 -26.57 7.02
CA ARG A 447 14.58 -27.86 7.40
C ARG A 447 15.95 -27.66 8.02
N THR A 448 16.21 -28.38 9.11
CA THR A 448 17.56 -28.54 9.64
C THR A 448 18.27 -29.66 8.90
N ARG A 449 19.40 -29.35 8.25
CA ARG A 449 20.21 -30.35 7.57
C ARG A 449 20.94 -31.23 8.57
N PRO A 450 21.11 -32.54 8.30
CA PRO A 450 21.97 -33.38 9.13
C PRO A 450 23.40 -32.84 9.20
N PRO A 451 24.11 -33.01 10.31
CA PRO A 451 25.52 -32.63 10.42
C PRO A 451 26.34 -33.27 9.29
N GLY A 452 27.19 -32.47 8.62
CA GLY A 452 28.11 -32.96 7.58
C GLY A 452 27.61 -32.84 6.13
N VAL A 453 26.44 -32.33 5.88
CA VAL A 453 25.95 -32.03 4.53
C VAL A 453 26.22 -30.57 4.20
N SER A 454 27.20 -30.29 3.35
CA SER A 454 27.46 -28.94 2.83
C SER A 454 26.29 -28.42 2.01
N PRO A 455 25.99 -27.12 2.02
CA PRO A 455 25.04 -26.54 1.10
C PRO A 455 25.45 -26.81 -0.35
N PRO A 456 24.52 -26.97 -1.30
CA PRO A 456 24.88 -26.89 -2.71
C PRO A 456 25.52 -25.54 -2.94
N LEU A 457 26.64 -25.53 -3.66
CA LEU A 457 27.29 -24.28 -4.08
C LEU A 457 26.29 -23.47 -4.94
N PRO A 458 26.27 -22.15 -4.79
CA PRO A 458 25.38 -21.27 -5.53
C PRO A 458 25.56 -21.39 -7.05
#